data_8e25af1ea73220c20912d9e352f5cd12
#
_entry.id   8e25af1ea73220c20912d9e352f5cd12
#
_cell.length_a   1.000
_cell.length_b   1.000
_cell.length_c   1.000
_cell.angle_alpha   90.00
_cell.angle_beta   90.00
_cell.angle_gamma   90.00
#
_symmetry.space_group_name_H-M   'P 1'
#
loop_
_entity.id
_entity.type
_entity.pdbx_description
1 polymer ?
#
loop_
_entity_poly.entity_id
_entity_poly.type
_entity_poly.pdbx_seq_one_letter_code
_entity_poly.pdbx_strand_id
1 'polypeptide(L)'
;VPPGGNRVNLEYSGRERIAAGRETVWAFINDPAKIAGCMPDVIESHVVDEHTFDAVVQVAVGPVRGKFKFHVVLIPQPGGEHMDLKISGGGFGSVVDLVAGADISVQSDSTVLDWKGTATMRGPLAAVGGRVLDAQAKRVITTTFANVKAQLNSAPAGAA
;
A
#
# COMPACT_ATOMS: atom_id res chain seq x y z
N VAL A 1 3.82 28.17 -17.27
CA VAL A 1 4.37 27.02 -16.79
C VAL A 1 3.96 26.76 -15.49
N PRO A 2 3.53 25.73 -15.36
CA PRO A 2 3.20 25.43 -14.08
C PRO A 2 4.45 25.33 -13.35
N PRO A 3 4.58 26.13 -12.56
CA PRO A 3 5.67 26.09 -11.73
C PRO A 3 5.55 24.80 -11.02
N GLY A 4 6.41 24.35 -10.48
CA GLY A 4 6.29 23.12 -9.83
C GLY A 4 6.63 21.96 -10.68
N GLY A 5 6.72 22.20 -11.91
CA GLY A 5 7.21 21.22 -12.79
C GLY A 5 6.33 20.02 -12.89
N ASN A 6 6.90 18.84 -12.77
CA ASN A 6 6.19 17.62 -13.06
C ASN A 6 5.30 17.15 -11.92
N ARG A 7 4.13 16.68 -12.29
CA ARG A 7 3.17 16.10 -11.38
C ARG A 7 2.47 14.95 -12.10
N VAL A 8 2.39 13.81 -11.44
CA VAL A 8 1.72 12.64 -12.00
C VAL A 8 0.66 12.18 -11.00
N ASN A 9 -0.56 11.95 -11.51
CA ASN A 9 -1.64 11.39 -10.72
C ASN A 9 -1.99 10.03 -11.29
N LEU A 10 -2.07 9.02 -10.42
CA LEU A 10 -2.40 7.66 -10.80
C LEU A 10 -3.58 7.18 -9.96
N GLU A 11 -4.52 6.51 -10.60
CA GLU A 11 -5.67 5.95 -9.92
C GLU A 11 -5.80 4.48 -10.24
N TYR A 12 -6.09 3.69 -9.21
CA TYR A 12 -6.24 2.24 -9.34
C TYR A 12 -7.42 1.77 -8.52
N SER A 13 -8.03 0.68 -8.96
CA SER A 13 -9.06 0.01 -8.19
C SER A 13 -8.99 -1.47 -8.52
N GLY A 14 -9.52 -2.27 -7.64
CA GLY A 14 -9.53 -3.70 -7.86
C GLY A 14 -10.30 -4.43 -6.80
N ARG A 15 -10.34 -5.74 -6.95
CA ARG A 15 -11.03 -6.63 -6.04
C ARG A 15 -10.10 -7.78 -5.74
N GLU A 16 -9.87 -8.03 -4.45
CA GLU A 16 -8.99 -9.12 -4.02
C GLU A 16 -9.78 -10.08 -3.16
N ARG A 17 -9.71 -11.37 -3.51
CA ARG A 17 -10.32 -12.42 -2.72
C ARG A 17 -9.24 -13.09 -1.88
N ILE A 18 -9.49 -13.17 -0.58
CA ILE A 18 -8.54 -13.74 0.35
C ILE A 18 -9.20 -14.94 1.01
N ALA A 19 -8.52 -16.10 0.94
CA ALA A 19 -9.06 -17.34 1.49
C ALA A 19 -8.82 -17.40 3.00
N ALA A 20 -9.44 -16.50 3.72
CA ALA A 20 -9.38 -16.41 5.18
C ALA A 20 -10.64 -15.72 5.68
N GLY A 21 -10.98 -15.95 6.92
CA GLY A 21 -12.17 -15.36 7.52
C GLY A 21 -12.01 -13.85 7.73
N ARG A 22 -13.13 -13.16 7.81
CA ARG A 22 -13.15 -11.71 7.95
C ARG A 22 -12.34 -11.21 9.14
N GLU A 23 -12.48 -11.85 10.28
CA GLU A 23 -11.77 -11.41 11.48
C GLU A 23 -10.26 -11.55 11.32
N THR A 24 -9.83 -12.62 10.68
CA THR A 24 -8.41 -12.85 10.43
C THR A 24 -7.86 -11.81 9.47
N VAL A 25 -8.59 -11.52 8.41
CA VAL A 25 -8.18 -10.50 7.44
C VAL A 25 -8.17 -9.12 8.10
N TRP A 26 -9.22 -8.80 8.85
CA TRP A 26 -9.31 -7.50 9.53
C TRP A 26 -8.13 -7.28 10.49
N ALA A 27 -7.83 -8.29 11.31
CA ALA A 27 -6.71 -8.18 12.23
C ALA A 27 -5.38 -7.98 11.49
N PHE A 28 -5.22 -8.65 10.36
CA PHE A 28 -4.00 -8.55 9.58
C PHE A 28 -3.82 -7.13 8.98
N ILE A 29 -4.86 -6.62 8.33
CA ILE A 29 -4.73 -5.33 7.66
C ILE A 29 -4.71 -4.15 8.63
N ASN A 30 -5.06 -4.40 9.90
CA ASN A 30 -4.95 -3.37 10.92
C ASN A 30 -3.62 -3.43 11.68
N ASP A 31 -2.73 -4.33 11.31
CA ASP A 31 -1.45 -4.49 12.00
C ASP A 31 -0.35 -3.82 11.17
N PRO A 32 0.19 -2.69 11.63
CA PRO A 32 1.22 -1.97 10.87
C PRO A 32 2.45 -2.81 10.56
N ALA A 33 2.88 -3.66 11.49
CA ALA A 33 4.06 -4.49 11.27
C ALA A 33 3.83 -5.51 10.16
N LYS A 34 2.64 -6.07 10.10
CA LYS A 34 2.31 -7.05 9.07
C LYS A 34 2.17 -6.41 7.70
N ILE A 35 1.55 -5.25 7.64
CA ILE A 35 1.43 -4.52 6.37
C ILE A 35 2.81 -4.10 5.88
N ALA A 36 3.66 -3.59 6.77
CA ALA A 36 5.03 -3.23 6.39
C ALA A 36 5.79 -4.42 5.82
N GLY A 37 5.57 -5.60 6.38
CA GLY A 37 6.22 -6.82 5.91
C GLY A 37 5.72 -7.33 4.57
N CYS A 38 4.60 -6.80 4.07
CA CYS A 38 4.06 -7.18 2.76
C CYS A 38 4.48 -6.23 1.65
N MET A 39 4.97 -5.05 1.98
CA MET A 39 5.38 -4.07 0.97
C MET A 39 6.73 -4.46 0.36
N PRO A 40 6.86 -4.37 -0.98
CA PRO A 40 8.13 -4.72 -1.62
C PRO A 40 9.19 -3.64 -1.39
N ASP A 41 10.44 -4.06 -1.45
CA ASP A 41 11.60 -3.15 -1.42
C ASP A 41 11.78 -2.36 -0.13
N VAL A 42 11.14 -2.76 0.94
CA VAL A 42 11.32 -2.12 2.24
C VAL A 42 12.65 -2.55 2.82
N ILE A 43 13.50 -1.58 3.15
CA ILE A 43 14.81 -1.83 3.73
C ILE A 43 14.67 -1.94 5.24
N GLU A 44 13.87 -1.05 5.82
CA GLU A 44 13.61 -1.09 7.24
C GLU A 44 12.25 -0.46 7.51
N SER A 45 11.63 -0.84 8.59
CA SER A 45 10.36 -0.27 9.02
C SER A 45 10.35 -0.12 10.52
N HIS A 46 9.55 0.83 10.98
CA HIS A 46 9.44 1.15 12.39
C HIS A 46 7.98 1.45 12.73
N VAL A 47 7.41 0.65 13.62
CA VAL A 47 6.04 0.87 14.06
C VAL A 47 6.02 2.04 15.05
N VAL A 48 5.21 3.06 14.74
CA VAL A 48 5.12 4.27 15.54
C VAL A 48 4.04 4.10 16.62
N ASP A 49 2.89 3.58 16.23
CA ASP A 49 1.79 3.29 17.16
C ASP A 49 0.93 2.17 16.57
N GLU A 50 -0.23 1.92 17.17
CA GLU A 50 -1.07 0.79 16.76
C GLU A 50 -1.61 0.87 15.34
N HIS A 51 -1.55 2.03 14.72
CA HIS A 51 -2.07 2.21 13.36
C HIS A 51 -1.08 2.87 12.40
N THR A 52 0.15 3.10 12.83
CA THR A 52 1.08 3.91 12.07
C THR A 52 2.46 3.26 12.01
N PHE A 53 3.09 3.31 10.85
CA PHE A 53 4.49 2.91 10.75
C PHE A 53 5.23 3.79 9.75
N ASP A 54 6.54 3.86 9.92
CA ASP A 54 7.44 4.50 8.98
C ASP A 54 8.23 3.42 8.26
N ALA A 55 8.51 3.61 6.99
CA ALA A 55 9.27 2.67 6.21
C ALA A 55 10.29 3.38 5.35
N VAL A 56 11.45 2.77 5.21
CA VAL A 56 12.46 3.20 4.25
C VAL A 56 12.42 2.19 3.11
N VAL A 57 12.20 2.70 1.90
CA VAL A 57 11.98 1.88 0.72
C VAL A 57 13.08 2.19 -0.30
N GLN A 58 13.64 1.14 -0.90
CA GLN A 58 14.60 1.32 -1.98
C GLN A 58 13.82 1.60 -3.26
N VAL A 59 14.05 2.74 -3.86
CA VAL A 59 13.39 3.12 -5.11
C VAL A 59 14.42 3.07 -6.23
N ALA A 60 14.04 2.44 -7.34
CA ALA A 60 14.87 2.36 -8.54
C ALA A 60 13.93 2.44 -9.73
N VAL A 61 13.62 3.65 -10.15
CA VAL A 61 12.68 3.90 -11.25
C VAL A 61 13.35 4.87 -12.22
N GLY A 62 13.79 4.34 -13.35
CA GLY A 62 14.55 5.14 -14.30
C GLY A 62 15.83 5.70 -13.65
N PRO A 63 16.08 6.98 -13.81
CA PRO A 63 17.26 7.59 -13.20
C PRO A 63 17.09 7.90 -11.71
N VAL A 64 15.88 7.74 -11.16
CA VAL A 64 15.61 8.03 -9.75
C VAL A 64 15.93 6.78 -8.94
N ARG A 65 17.01 6.84 -8.18
CA ARG A 65 17.46 5.72 -7.37
C ARG A 65 17.86 6.21 -5.99
N GLY A 66 17.45 5.46 -4.98
CA GLY A 66 17.85 5.77 -3.62
C GLY A 66 16.78 5.40 -2.62
N LYS A 67 16.97 5.87 -1.41
CA LYS A 67 16.05 5.53 -0.31
C LYS A 67 14.99 6.61 -0.17
N PHE A 68 13.75 6.17 -0.14
CA PHE A 68 12.62 7.04 0.14
C PHE A 68 12.08 6.70 1.51
N LYS A 69 11.59 7.70 2.21
CA LYS A 69 10.99 7.51 3.53
C LYS A 69 9.49 7.75 3.41
N PHE A 70 8.71 6.83 3.94
CA PHE A 70 7.26 6.92 3.90
C PHE A 70 6.67 6.79 5.30
N HIS A 71 5.62 7.55 5.51
CA HIS A 71 4.82 7.50 6.72
C HIS A 71 3.47 6.90 6.34
N VAL A 72 3.08 5.81 6.96
CA VAL A 72 1.87 5.08 6.62
C VAL A 72 0.91 5.08 7.78
N VAL A 73 -0.32 5.52 7.54
CA VAL A 73 -1.37 5.58 8.55
C VAL A 73 -2.53 4.69 8.12
N LEU A 74 -2.88 3.74 8.97
CA LEU A 74 -4.03 2.86 8.75
C LEU A 74 -5.21 3.47 9.50
N ILE A 75 -6.35 3.62 8.83
CA ILE A 75 -7.52 4.28 9.40
C ILE A 75 -8.71 3.34 9.33
N PRO A 76 -8.85 2.42 10.30
CA PRO A 76 -9.99 1.51 10.32
C PRO A 76 -11.25 2.26 10.70
N GLN A 77 -12.33 1.98 9.99
CA GLN A 77 -13.62 2.56 10.32
C GLN A 77 -14.36 1.69 11.33
N PRO A 78 -15.19 2.30 12.18
CA PRO A 78 -15.99 1.54 13.12
C PRO A 78 -16.86 0.53 12.38
N GLY A 79 -17.00 -0.65 12.94
CA GLY A 79 -17.80 -1.69 12.31
C GLY A 79 -17.01 -2.72 11.55
N GLY A 80 -15.75 -2.44 11.23
CA GLY A 80 -14.89 -3.42 10.57
C GLY A 80 -15.23 -3.71 9.13
N GLU A 81 -15.90 -2.79 8.45
CA GLU A 81 -16.30 -3.01 7.05
C GLU A 81 -15.55 -2.15 6.06
N HIS A 82 -14.80 -1.19 6.54
CA HIS A 82 -14.03 -0.29 5.68
C HIS A 82 -12.73 0.13 6.35
N MET A 83 -11.68 0.21 5.55
CA MET A 83 -10.37 0.65 6.01
C MET A 83 -9.83 1.67 5.05
N ASP A 84 -9.36 2.79 5.56
CA ASP A 84 -8.65 3.77 4.77
C ASP A 84 -7.16 3.71 5.09
N LEU A 85 -6.36 4.21 4.16
CA LEU A 85 -4.91 4.19 4.26
C LEU A 85 -4.37 5.49 3.67
N LYS A 86 -3.42 6.10 4.36
CA LYS A 86 -2.71 7.26 3.83
C LYS A 86 -1.22 7.01 3.88
N ILE A 87 -0.54 7.31 2.80
CA ILE A 87 0.91 7.23 2.72
C ILE A 87 1.42 8.58 2.27
N SER A 88 2.40 9.10 2.97
CA SER A 88 3.06 10.34 2.58
C SER A 88 4.56 10.18 2.74
N GLY A 89 5.31 10.82 1.87
CA GLY A 89 6.76 10.74 1.97
C GLY A 89 7.45 11.12 0.68
N GLY A 90 8.68 10.66 0.55
CA GLY A 90 9.46 10.91 -0.64
C GLY A 90 10.95 10.86 -0.38
N GLY A 91 11.71 11.41 -1.30
CA GLY A 91 13.16 11.49 -1.22
C GLY A 91 13.74 12.20 -2.42
N PHE A 92 14.91 12.78 -2.25
CA PHE A 92 15.62 13.45 -3.34
C PHE A 92 14.78 14.51 -4.06
N GLY A 93 14.01 15.29 -3.30
CA GLY A 93 13.19 16.33 -3.86
C GLY A 93 11.85 15.85 -4.39
N SER A 94 11.60 14.56 -4.38
CA SER A 94 10.32 13.99 -4.80
C SER A 94 9.35 13.89 -3.63
N VAL A 95 8.08 14.07 -3.91
CA VAL A 95 7.00 13.93 -2.92
C VAL A 95 5.98 12.94 -3.46
N VAL A 96 5.56 12.02 -2.60
CA VAL A 96 4.54 11.02 -2.92
C VAL A 96 3.44 11.10 -1.87
N ASP A 97 2.21 11.23 -2.33
CA ASP A 97 1.03 11.18 -1.47
C ASP A 97 0.07 10.14 -2.03
N LEU A 98 -0.39 9.25 -1.16
CA LEU A 98 -1.31 8.21 -1.57
C LEU A 98 -2.47 8.15 -0.59
N VAL A 99 -3.67 8.03 -1.12
CA VAL A 99 -4.88 7.81 -0.32
C VAL A 99 -5.58 6.61 -0.92
N ALA A 100 -5.92 5.65 -0.09
CA ALA A 100 -6.60 4.45 -0.54
C ALA A 100 -7.66 4.02 0.47
N GLY A 101 -8.59 3.21 0.01
CA GLY A 101 -9.60 2.64 0.89
C GLY A 101 -10.06 1.31 0.35
N ALA A 102 -10.55 0.46 1.24
CA ALA A 102 -11.07 -0.85 0.89
C ALA A 102 -12.34 -1.15 1.66
N ASP A 103 -13.34 -1.68 0.96
CA ASP A 103 -14.53 -2.22 1.58
C ASP A 103 -14.31 -3.72 1.77
N ILE A 104 -14.68 -4.21 2.93
CA ILE A 104 -14.44 -5.60 3.32
C ILE A 104 -15.76 -6.33 3.42
N SER A 105 -15.90 -7.41 2.67
CA SER A 105 -17.11 -8.21 2.67
C SER A 105 -16.77 -9.70 2.70
N VAL A 106 -17.74 -10.51 3.04
CA VAL A 106 -17.56 -11.96 3.12
C VAL A 106 -18.32 -12.62 1.97
N GLN A 107 -17.66 -13.54 1.28
CA GLN A 107 -18.30 -14.34 0.25
C GLN A 107 -17.93 -15.79 0.49
N SER A 108 -18.89 -16.60 0.87
CA SER A 108 -18.65 -18.00 1.22
C SER A 108 -17.58 -18.11 2.31
N ASP A 109 -16.47 -18.78 1.99
CA ASP A 109 -15.39 -18.98 2.96
C ASP A 109 -14.28 -17.95 2.79
N SER A 110 -14.50 -16.95 1.98
CA SER A 110 -13.46 -15.98 1.66
C SER A 110 -13.86 -14.59 2.07
N THR A 111 -12.88 -13.73 2.22
CA THR A 111 -13.07 -12.31 2.45
C THR A 111 -12.68 -11.58 1.17
N VAL A 112 -13.48 -10.60 0.79
CA VAL A 112 -13.24 -9.81 -0.42
C VAL A 112 -12.94 -8.39 -0.02
N LEU A 113 -11.86 -7.86 -0.60
CA LEU A 113 -11.50 -6.45 -0.45
C LEU A 113 -11.76 -5.77 -1.79
N ASP A 114 -12.71 -4.84 -1.78
CA ASP A 114 -12.93 -3.96 -2.93
C ASP A 114 -12.20 -2.67 -2.61
N TRP A 115 -11.16 -2.38 -3.34
CA TRP A 115 -10.25 -1.29 -3.00
C TRP A 115 -10.09 -0.29 -4.16
N LYS A 116 -9.72 0.92 -3.79
CA LYS A 116 -9.33 1.94 -4.75
C LYS A 116 -8.30 2.85 -4.09
N GLY A 117 -7.46 3.44 -4.91
CA GLY A 117 -6.43 4.34 -4.41
C GLY A 117 -6.00 5.34 -5.45
N THR A 118 -5.54 6.47 -4.97
CA THR A 118 -5.03 7.55 -5.80
C THR A 118 -3.66 7.96 -5.27
N ALA A 119 -2.69 8.05 -6.17
CA ALA A 119 -1.35 8.49 -5.82
C ALA A 119 -1.01 9.75 -6.61
N THR A 120 -0.39 10.70 -5.93
CA THR A 120 0.11 11.91 -6.56
C THR A 120 1.62 11.97 -6.31
N MET A 121 2.37 12.20 -7.37
CA MET A 121 3.82 12.30 -7.29
C MET A 121 4.28 13.59 -7.89
N ARG A 122 5.27 14.22 -7.24
CA ARG A 122 5.85 15.49 -7.69
C ARG A 122 7.38 15.42 -7.59
N GLY A 123 8.04 16.26 -8.34
CA GLY A 123 9.50 16.36 -8.33
C GLY A 123 10.15 15.39 -9.30
N PRO A 124 11.44 15.06 -9.07
CA PRO A 124 12.18 14.20 -9.98
C PRO A 124 11.53 12.87 -10.29
N LEU A 125 10.84 12.26 -9.32
CA LEU A 125 10.14 11.01 -9.55
C LEU A 125 9.06 11.18 -10.63
N ALA A 126 8.29 12.27 -10.57
CA ALA A 126 7.25 12.52 -11.57
C ALA A 126 7.84 12.72 -12.96
N ALA A 127 9.06 13.19 -13.04
CA ALA A 127 9.73 13.46 -14.32
C ALA A 127 10.03 12.19 -15.11
N VAL A 128 10.03 11.01 -14.50
CA VAL A 128 10.26 9.77 -15.26
C VAL A 128 9.07 9.42 -16.14
N GLY A 129 7.93 10.02 -15.91
CA GLY A 129 6.76 9.89 -16.77
C GLY A 129 5.73 8.90 -16.26
N GLY A 130 4.49 9.16 -16.63
CA GLY A 130 3.36 8.38 -16.14
C GLY A 130 3.39 6.92 -16.52
N ARG A 131 3.89 6.58 -17.71
CA ARG A 131 3.94 5.18 -18.14
C ARG A 131 4.87 4.35 -17.27
N VAL A 132 6.05 4.88 -16.95
CA VAL A 132 7.02 4.17 -16.13
C VAL A 132 6.50 4.05 -14.71
N LEU A 133 5.92 5.13 -14.18
CA LEU A 133 5.35 5.12 -12.83
C LEU A 133 4.14 4.20 -12.73
N ASP A 134 3.32 4.12 -13.78
CA ASP A 134 2.19 3.22 -13.81
C ASP A 134 2.65 1.76 -13.68
N ALA A 135 3.67 1.39 -14.43
CA ALA A 135 4.21 0.02 -14.37
C ALA A 135 4.75 -0.28 -12.97
N GLN A 136 5.45 0.68 -12.38
CA GLN A 136 6.00 0.51 -11.03
C GLN A 136 4.89 0.41 -9.98
N ALA A 137 3.87 1.24 -10.09
CA ALA A 137 2.74 1.22 -9.16
C ALA A 137 2.01 -0.13 -9.23
N LYS A 138 1.76 -0.62 -10.43
CA LYS A 138 1.11 -1.92 -10.59
C LYS A 138 1.94 -3.04 -9.99
N ARG A 139 3.25 -3.00 -10.15
CA ARG A 139 4.13 -3.98 -9.53
C ARG A 139 4.02 -3.94 -8.01
N VAL A 140 4.04 -2.76 -7.41
CA VAL A 140 3.94 -2.60 -5.97
C VAL A 140 2.60 -3.12 -5.46
N ILE A 141 1.51 -2.77 -6.12
CA ILE A 141 0.16 -3.21 -5.75
C ILE A 141 0.07 -4.74 -5.82
N THR A 142 0.47 -5.31 -6.95
CA THR A 142 0.39 -6.75 -7.18
C THR A 142 1.23 -7.52 -6.17
N THR A 143 2.44 -7.07 -5.92
CA THR A 143 3.34 -7.73 -4.98
C THR A 143 2.81 -7.64 -3.55
N THR A 144 2.31 -6.48 -3.16
CA THR A 144 1.77 -6.29 -1.81
C THR A 144 0.59 -7.23 -1.57
N PHE A 145 -0.37 -7.28 -2.49
CA PHE A 145 -1.52 -8.17 -2.32
C PHE A 145 -1.12 -9.64 -2.37
N ALA A 146 -0.16 -10.00 -3.22
CA ALA A 146 0.34 -11.37 -3.26
C ALA A 146 0.95 -11.77 -1.90
N ASN A 147 1.70 -10.86 -1.29
CA ASN A 147 2.30 -11.12 0.02
C ASN A 147 1.24 -11.21 1.12
N VAL A 148 0.22 -10.35 1.07
CA VAL A 148 -0.89 -10.41 2.02
C VAL A 148 -1.59 -11.77 1.92
N LYS A 149 -1.90 -12.20 0.70
CA LYS A 149 -2.56 -13.48 0.48
C LYS A 149 -1.69 -14.65 0.94
N ALA A 150 -0.40 -14.61 0.65
CA ALA A 150 0.52 -15.66 1.06
C ALA A 150 0.57 -15.80 2.57
N GLN A 151 0.61 -14.68 3.28
CA GLN A 151 0.62 -14.70 4.74
C GLN A 151 -0.70 -15.22 5.32
N LEU A 152 -1.81 -14.80 4.75
CA LEU A 152 -3.13 -15.18 5.26
C LEU A 152 -3.53 -16.59 4.86
N ASN A 153 -3.16 -17.02 3.67
CA ASN A 153 -3.49 -18.35 3.21
C ASN A 153 -2.67 -19.44 3.89
N SER A 154 -1.45 -19.10 4.32
CA SER A 154 -0.62 -20.06 5.02
C SER A 154 -0.95 -20.09 6.50
N ALA A 155 -1.67 -19.13 6.97
CA ALA A 155 -2.12 -19.16 8.33
C ALA A 155 -3.13 -20.27 8.39
N PRO A 156 -2.90 -21.19 9.20
CA PRO A 156 -3.71 -22.35 9.22
C PRO A 156 -4.94 -22.06 9.86
N ALA A 157 -5.59 -21.53 9.22
CA ALA A 157 -6.72 -21.32 9.70
C ALA A 157 -7.13 -22.28 10.49
N GLY A 158 -6.92 -22.33 10.52
CA GLY A 158 -7.34 -23.03 10.98
C GLY A 158 -6.84 -23.84 11.58
N ALA A 159 -6.09 -23.73 11.35
CA ALA A 159 -5.45 -24.45 11.75
C ALA A 159 -5.92 -24.60 12.83
N ALA A 160 -6.44 -24.59 12.62
CA ALA A 160 -6.83 -24.85 13.47
C ALA A 160 -6.72 -25.30 13.97
#